data_816ccd07619cf5e5ee8c845599693392
#
_entry.id   816ccd07619cf5e5ee8c845599693392
#
_cell.length_a   1.000
_cell.length_b   1.000
_cell.length_c   1.000
_cell.angle_alpha   90.00
_cell.angle_beta   90.00
_cell.angle_gamma   90.00
#
_symmetry.space_group_name_H-M   'P 1'
#
loop_
_entity.id
_entity.type
_entity.pdbx_description
1 polymer ?
#
loop_
_entity_poly.entity_id
_entity_poly.type
_entity_poly.pdbx_seq_one_letter_code
_entity_poly.pdbx_strand_id
1 'polypeptide(L)'
;MSMRRVALLPRNTVSDEAARYLFRDREVEYVYCKMISDVFQATARGETDWSVIPIENTIEGSVSLHLDWLVHEVDLPVRAEWVYPSVLHLIGRTGETAAESGGWDPHKIVRVISHPVAMAQCNKFLRARLPHAELITVGSTSEAVELVRDNPGRGWAAIGTQIAARNMGLDVLEPRVMDHDNNFTRFFLVGHAPFERPDAKMHKTSILVTLPEDYPGAL
;
A
#
# COMPACT_ATOMS: atom_id res chain seq x y z
N MET A 1 2.13 -22.66 -21.06
CA MET A 1 2.53 -22.44 -19.64
C MET A 1 1.35 -21.75 -18.96
N SER A 2 0.95 -22.18 -17.77
CA SER A 2 -0.09 -21.47 -17.02
C SER A 2 0.40 -20.07 -16.64
N MET A 3 -0.51 -19.09 -16.61
CA MET A 3 -0.22 -17.72 -16.15
C MET A 3 0.26 -17.79 -14.69
N ARG A 4 1.33 -17.06 -14.39
CA ARG A 4 1.89 -16.99 -13.03
C ARG A 4 0.97 -16.19 -12.11
N ARG A 5 0.86 -16.61 -10.85
CA ARG A 5 -0.05 -16.03 -9.86
C ARG A 5 0.73 -15.34 -8.73
N VAL A 6 0.26 -14.16 -8.33
CA VAL A 6 0.91 -13.33 -7.33
C VAL A 6 -0.08 -12.97 -6.22
N ALA A 7 0.19 -13.38 -4.98
CA ALA A 7 -0.58 -12.99 -3.82
C ALA A 7 -0.13 -11.62 -3.29
N LEU A 8 -1.05 -10.76 -2.89
CA LEU A 8 -0.77 -9.45 -2.32
C LEU A 8 -1.95 -8.94 -1.47
N LEU A 9 -1.68 -7.89 -0.71
CA LEU A 9 -2.68 -7.15 0.07
C LEU A 9 -3.74 -6.50 -0.84
N PRO A 10 -4.83 -5.93 -0.29
CA PRO A 10 -6.00 -5.53 -1.06
C PRO A 10 -5.69 -4.71 -2.31
N ARG A 11 -6.55 -4.89 -3.30
CA ARG A 11 -6.52 -4.15 -4.57
C ARG A 11 -6.58 -2.63 -4.32
N ASN A 12 -5.99 -1.86 -5.23
CA ASN A 12 -6.00 -0.40 -5.19
C ASN A 12 -5.25 0.22 -3.99
N THR A 13 -4.35 -0.52 -3.35
CA THR A 13 -3.44 -0.03 -2.32
C THR A 13 -2.04 0.23 -2.90
N VAL A 14 -1.14 0.82 -2.09
CA VAL A 14 0.27 0.97 -2.47
C VAL A 14 0.92 -0.37 -2.82
N SER A 15 0.52 -1.46 -2.15
CA SER A 15 1.01 -2.82 -2.48
C SER A 15 0.59 -3.25 -3.89
N ASP A 16 -0.62 -2.92 -4.34
CA ASP A 16 -1.08 -3.20 -5.71
C ASP A 16 -0.30 -2.37 -6.74
N GLU A 17 -0.08 -1.09 -6.49
CA GLU A 17 0.74 -0.24 -7.36
C GLU A 17 2.18 -0.75 -7.46
N ALA A 18 2.79 -1.11 -6.32
CA ALA A 18 4.15 -1.65 -6.25
C ALA A 18 4.29 -3.00 -6.99
N ALA A 19 3.28 -3.89 -6.86
CA ALA A 19 3.24 -5.15 -7.59
C ALA A 19 3.13 -4.91 -9.10
N ARG A 20 2.22 -4.04 -9.56
CA ARG A 20 2.08 -3.69 -10.98
C ARG A 20 3.34 -3.05 -11.56
N TYR A 21 4.05 -2.26 -10.77
CA TYR A 21 5.34 -1.70 -11.18
C TYR A 21 6.40 -2.80 -11.38
N LEU A 22 6.49 -3.77 -10.47
CA LEU A 22 7.44 -4.89 -10.59
C LEU A 22 7.13 -5.78 -11.79
N PHE A 23 5.86 -6.05 -12.04
CA PHE A 23 5.39 -6.96 -13.09
C PHE A 23 4.94 -6.25 -14.38
N ARG A 24 5.28 -4.97 -14.58
CA ARG A 24 4.82 -4.15 -15.73
C ARG A 24 5.08 -4.76 -17.11
N ASP A 25 6.15 -5.57 -17.22
CA ASP A 25 6.57 -6.23 -18.48
C ASP A 25 6.22 -7.73 -18.48
N ARG A 26 5.30 -8.19 -17.59
CA ARG A 26 4.93 -9.59 -17.42
C ARG A 26 3.43 -9.73 -17.23
N GLU A 27 2.87 -10.76 -17.84
CA GLU A 27 1.49 -11.15 -17.58
C GLU A 27 1.44 -12.03 -16.33
N VAL A 28 0.70 -11.58 -15.31
CA VAL A 28 0.46 -12.30 -14.06
C VAL A 28 -0.98 -12.12 -13.61
N GLU A 29 -1.51 -13.13 -12.93
CA GLU A 29 -2.79 -13.06 -12.23
C GLU A 29 -2.56 -12.58 -10.79
N TYR A 30 -3.24 -11.50 -10.38
CA TYR A 30 -3.17 -10.98 -9.02
C TYR A 30 -4.25 -11.62 -8.14
N VAL A 31 -3.83 -12.23 -7.03
CA VAL A 31 -4.69 -12.81 -5.99
C VAL A 31 -4.67 -11.90 -4.77
N TYR A 32 -5.76 -11.19 -4.55
CA TYR A 32 -5.86 -10.21 -3.46
C TYR A 32 -6.35 -10.85 -2.18
N CYS A 33 -5.61 -10.64 -1.09
CA CYS A 33 -5.88 -11.15 0.24
C CYS A 33 -6.18 -9.99 1.20
N LYS A 34 -7.02 -10.23 2.21
CA LYS A 34 -7.35 -9.21 3.22
C LYS A 34 -6.26 -9.09 4.28
N MET A 35 -5.67 -10.22 4.66
CA MET A 35 -4.68 -10.33 5.73
C MET A 35 -3.33 -10.72 5.17
N ILE A 36 -2.26 -10.26 5.81
CA ILE A 36 -0.89 -10.62 5.41
C ILE A 36 -0.62 -12.12 5.59
N SER A 37 -1.23 -12.74 6.59
CA SER A 37 -1.19 -14.19 6.79
C SER A 37 -1.67 -14.96 5.57
N ASP A 38 -2.77 -14.52 4.96
CA ASP A 38 -3.34 -15.16 3.78
C ASP A 38 -2.43 -14.99 2.55
N VAL A 39 -1.77 -13.81 2.44
CA VAL A 39 -0.79 -13.55 1.38
C VAL A 39 0.35 -14.56 1.44
N PHE A 40 0.95 -14.76 2.63
CA PHE A 40 2.02 -15.74 2.83
C PHE A 40 1.56 -17.18 2.60
N GLN A 41 0.40 -17.53 3.18
CA GLN A 41 -0.15 -18.88 3.10
C GLN A 41 -0.50 -19.30 1.67
N ALA A 42 -1.02 -18.39 0.84
CA ALA A 42 -1.33 -18.68 -0.55
C ALA A 42 -0.08 -19.17 -1.33
N THR A 43 1.08 -18.52 -1.08
CA THR A 43 2.33 -18.94 -1.73
C THR A 43 2.95 -20.18 -1.05
N ALA A 44 2.89 -20.28 0.27
CA ALA A 44 3.39 -21.45 1.00
C ALA A 44 2.66 -22.73 0.63
N ARG A 45 1.36 -22.65 0.32
CA ARG A 45 0.54 -23.78 -0.15
C ARG A 45 0.62 -24.04 -1.67
N GLY A 46 1.39 -23.24 -2.41
CA GLY A 46 1.52 -23.35 -3.85
C GLY A 46 0.27 -22.90 -4.63
N GLU A 47 -0.65 -22.18 -3.99
CA GLU A 47 -1.82 -21.57 -4.65
C GLU A 47 -1.41 -20.38 -5.52
N THR A 48 -0.28 -19.72 -5.18
CA THR A 48 0.36 -18.68 -5.96
C THR A 48 1.86 -18.94 -6.11
N ASP A 49 2.48 -18.38 -7.14
CA ASP A 49 3.92 -18.55 -7.40
C ASP A 49 4.77 -17.64 -6.52
N TRP A 50 4.21 -16.45 -6.20
CA TRP A 50 4.88 -15.42 -5.41
C TRP A 50 3.91 -14.66 -4.52
N SER A 51 4.47 -14.05 -3.46
CA SER A 51 3.81 -13.03 -2.63
C SER A 51 4.58 -11.71 -2.68
N VAL A 52 3.84 -10.60 -2.75
CA VAL A 52 4.38 -9.22 -2.62
C VAL A 52 4.14 -8.74 -1.20
N ILE A 53 5.21 -8.49 -0.47
CA ILE A 53 5.19 -8.20 0.97
C ILE A 53 5.84 -6.84 1.24
N PRO A 54 5.12 -5.84 1.78
CA PRO A 54 5.74 -4.63 2.31
C PRO A 54 6.47 -4.96 3.62
N ILE A 55 7.76 -4.58 3.73
CA ILE A 55 8.61 -4.96 4.86
C ILE A 55 9.12 -3.77 5.67
N GLU A 56 9.15 -2.60 5.06
CA GLU A 56 9.64 -1.38 5.70
C GLU A 56 9.04 -0.15 5.00
N ASN A 57 8.78 0.89 5.76
CA ASN A 57 8.39 2.20 5.25
C ASN A 57 9.30 3.28 5.85
N THR A 58 9.68 4.29 5.08
CA THR A 58 10.60 5.35 5.52
C THR A 58 10.04 6.23 6.64
N ILE A 59 8.73 6.24 6.84
CA ILE A 59 8.05 7.01 7.89
C ILE A 59 7.76 6.13 9.12
N GLU A 60 7.21 4.92 8.90
CA GLU A 60 6.74 4.03 9.96
C GLU A 60 7.83 3.06 10.46
N GLY A 61 8.90 2.88 9.69
CA GLY A 61 9.94 1.89 9.99
C GLY A 61 9.59 0.48 9.53
N SER A 62 10.13 -0.51 10.23
CA SER A 62 9.92 -1.94 9.91
C SER A 62 8.47 -2.38 10.11
N VAL A 63 7.95 -3.16 9.19
CA VAL A 63 6.65 -3.83 9.33
C VAL A 63 6.86 -5.16 10.05
N SER A 64 7.06 -5.10 11.37
CA SER A 64 7.50 -6.22 12.20
C SER A 64 6.67 -7.49 12.01
N LEU A 65 5.34 -7.37 11.98
CA LEU A 65 4.45 -8.52 11.77
C LEU A 65 4.75 -9.26 10.46
N HIS A 66 5.11 -8.56 9.40
CA HIS A 66 5.41 -9.18 8.10
C HIS A 66 6.78 -9.87 8.12
N LEU A 67 7.75 -9.29 8.82
CA LEU A 67 9.06 -9.92 9.01
C LEU A 67 8.95 -11.15 9.91
N ASP A 68 8.15 -11.09 10.98
CA ASP A 68 7.89 -12.23 11.87
C ASP A 68 7.28 -13.41 11.10
N TRP A 69 6.30 -13.15 10.23
CA TRP A 69 5.72 -14.16 9.36
C TRP A 69 6.78 -14.80 8.46
N LEU A 70 7.62 -13.98 7.83
CA LEU A 70 8.67 -14.46 6.93
C LEU A 70 9.71 -15.32 7.66
N VAL A 71 10.00 -14.98 8.92
CA VAL A 71 11.05 -15.64 9.71
C VAL A 71 10.55 -16.90 10.41
N HIS A 72 9.31 -16.88 10.93
CA HIS A 72 8.84 -17.92 11.85
C HIS A 72 7.73 -18.82 11.29
N GLU A 73 6.95 -18.33 10.32
CA GLU A 73 5.72 -19.02 9.92
C GLU A 73 5.80 -19.68 8.54
N VAL A 74 6.73 -19.23 7.66
CA VAL A 74 6.85 -19.76 6.30
C VAL A 74 8.31 -19.94 5.90
N ASP A 75 8.57 -20.94 5.04
CA ASP A 75 9.87 -21.14 4.39
C ASP A 75 9.78 -20.70 2.92
N LEU A 76 9.84 -19.39 2.70
CA LEU A 76 9.73 -18.78 1.38
C LEU A 76 10.98 -17.94 1.06
N PRO A 77 11.78 -18.33 0.06
CA PRO A 77 12.96 -17.55 -0.31
C PRO A 77 12.58 -16.18 -0.90
N VAL A 78 13.37 -15.16 -0.54
CA VAL A 78 13.27 -13.82 -1.15
C VAL A 78 13.84 -13.88 -2.56
N ARG A 79 13.05 -13.43 -3.55
CA ARG A 79 13.40 -13.44 -4.98
C ARG A 79 13.76 -12.08 -5.53
N ALA A 80 13.16 -11.03 -4.98
CA ALA A 80 13.48 -9.66 -5.35
C ALA A 80 13.19 -8.70 -4.21
N GLU A 81 13.87 -7.57 -4.24
CA GLU A 81 13.62 -6.40 -3.40
C GLU A 81 13.48 -5.17 -4.29
N TRP A 82 12.52 -4.30 -3.97
CA TRP A 82 12.41 -2.98 -4.59
C TRP A 82 11.78 -1.97 -3.63
N VAL A 83 11.99 -0.71 -3.95
CA VAL A 83 11.40 0.42 -3.23
C VAL A 83 10.37 1.07 -4.15
N TYR A 84 9.20 1.40 -3.59
CA TYR A 84 8.13 2.05 -4.32
C TYR A 84 7.62 3.28 -3.54
N PRO A 85 7.36 4.43 -4.19
CA PRO A 85 6.83 5.60 -3.52
C PRO A 85 5.39 5.37 -3.03
N SER A 86 5.14 5.73 -1.76
CA SER A 86 3.81 5.67 -1.15
C SER A 86 3.14 7.03 -1.27
N VAL A 87 2.50 7.29 -2.39
CA VAL A 87 1.86 8.58 -2.68
C VAL A 87 0.37 8.51 -2.38
N LEU A 88 -0.11 9.44 -1.55
CA LEU A 88 -1.50 9.56 -1.16
C LEU A 88 -2.10 10.86 -1.67
N HIS A 89 -3.38 10.79 -2.03
CA HIS A 89 -4.16 11.86 -2.61
C HIS A 89 -5.48 12.03 -1.87
N LEU A 90 -6.02 13.24 -1.86
CA LEU A 90 -7.41 13.46 -1.50
C LEU A 90 -8.29 13.10 -2.70
N ILE A 91 -9.22 12.18 -2.51
CA ILE A 91 -10.04 11.58 -3.56
C ILE A 91 -11.52 11.85 -3.25
N GLY A 92 -12.27 12.23 -4.26
CA GLY A 92 -13.71 12.50 -4.10
C GLY A 92 -14.39 12.69 -5.46
N ARG A 93 -15.50 13.40 -5.46
CA ARG A 93 -16.26 13.72 -6.68
C ARG A 93 -16.17 15.22 -6.95
N THR A 94 -15.52 15.60 -8.03
CA THR A 94 -15.41 17.02 -8.42
C THR A 94 -16.77 17.67 -8.53
N GLY A 95 -17.78 16.99 -9.09
CA GLY A 95 -19.14 17.52 -9.21
C GLY A 95 -19.83 17.84 -7.88
N GLU A 96 -19.41 17.21 -6.78
CA GLU A 96 -19.98 17.47 -5.44
C GLU A 96 -19.16 18.52 -4.67
N THR A 97 -17.88 18.63 -4.95
CA THR A 97 -16.92 19.43 -4.17
C THR A 97 -16.42 20.67 -4.90
N ALA A 98 -16.83 20.92 -6.15
CA ALA A 98 -16.35 22.04 -6.95
C ALA A 98 -16.58 23.40 -6.26
N ALA A 99 -15.55 24.24 -6.25
CA ALA A 99 -15.64 25.64 -5.87
C ALA A 99 -16.06 26.50 -7.08
N GLU A 100 -16.75 27.62 -6.84
CA GLU A 100 -17.13 28.56 -7.90
C GLU A 100 -15.89 29.20 -8.59
N SER A 101 -14.80 29.34 -7.83
CA SER A 101 -13.52 29.88 -8.32
C SER A 101 -12.65 28.86 -9.05
N GLY A 102 -13.11 27.62 -9.19
CA GLY A 102 -12.32 26.48 -9.71
C GLY A 102 -11.64 25.67 -8.60
N GLY A 103 -11.35 24.41 -8.90
CA GLY A 103 -10.83 23.45 -7.92
C GLY A 103 -11.94 22.90 -7.00
N TRP A 104 -11.56 22.49 -5.79
CA TRP A 104 -12.50 21.96 -4.79
C TRP A 104 -12.67 22.93 -3.62
N ASP A 105 -13.87 22.91 -3.02
CA ASP A 105 -14.23 23.72 -1.87
C ASP A 105 -14.09 22.89 -0.58
N PRO A 106 -13.20 23.27 0.34
CA PRO A 106 -13.03 22.58 1.61
C PRO A 106 -14.35 22.45 2.40
N HIS A 107 -15.20 23.46 2.39
CA HIS A 107 -16.45 23.49 3.15
C HIS A 107 -17.50 22.48 2.68
N LYS A 108 -17.36 21.98 1.46
CA LYS A 108 -18.23 20.92 0.93
C LYS A 108 -17.81 19.52 1.33
N ILE A 109 -16.61 19.35 1.91
CA ILE A 109 -16.13 18.07 2.41
C ILE A 109 -16.41 18.00 3.91
N VAL A 110 -17.41 17.21 4.28
CA VAL A 110 -17.83 17.07 5.68
C VAL A 110 -17.18 15.87 6.38
N ARG A 111 -16.62 14.92 5.59
CA ARG A 111 -15.99 13.72 6.13
C ARG A 111 -14.80 13.29 5.27
N VAL A 112 -13.71 12.89 5.93
CA VAL A 112 -12.56 12.25 5.29
C VAL A 112 -12.36 10.85 5.86
N ILE A 113 -12.24 9.86 4.99
CA ILE A 113 -12.15 8.43 5.32
C ILE A 113 -10.81 7.89 4.85
N SER A 114 -10.10 7.14 5.69
CA SER A 114 -8.91 6.38 5.29
C SER A 114 -8.47 5.36 6.35
N HIS A 115 -7.38 4.65 6.06
CA HIS A 115 -6.66 3.83 7.02
C HIS A 115 -5.94 4.72 8.05
N PRO A 116 -5.83 4.33 9.33
CA PRO A 116 -5.19 5.15 10.38
C PRO A 116 -3.80 5.66 10.02
N VAL A 117 -2.95 4.81 9.46
CA VAL A 117 -1.59 5.18 9.03
C VAL A 117 -1.62 6.27 7.95
N ALA A 118 -2.48 6.13 6.94
CA ALA A 118 -2.61 7.13 5.88
C ALA A 118 -3.13 8.48 6.42
N MET A 119 -4.07 8.46 7.38
CA MET A 119 -4.53 9.67 8.08
C MET A 119 -3.38 10.36 8.83
N ALA A 120 -2.56 9.59 9.55
CA ALA A 120 -1.42 10.13 10.30
C ALA A 120 -0.38 10.77 9.36
N GLN A 121 -0.14 10.16 8.21
CA GLN A 121 0.79 10.66 7.19
C GLN A 121 0.31 11.92 6.46
N CYS A 122 -0.97 12.30 6.58
CA CYS A 122 -1.59 13.48 5.95
C CYS A 122 -2.12 14.48 6.98
N ASN A 123 -1.68 14.41 8.23
CA ASN A 123 -2.25 15.15 9.34
C ASN A 123 -2.13 16.68 9.20
N LYS A 124 -0.97 17.19 8.72
CA LYS A 124 -0.78 18.64 8.50
C LYS A 124 -1.75 19.16 7.43
N PHE A 125 -1.87 18.44 6.33
CA PHE A 125 -2.83 18.77 5.26
C PHE A 125 -4.26 18.79 5.80
N LEU A 126 -4.69 17.76 6.51
CA LEU A 126 -6.03 17.65 7.06
C LEU A 126 -6.37 18.79 8.02
N ARG A 127 -5.46 19.10 8.95
CA ARG A 127 -5.63 20.20 9.90
C ARG A 127 -5.67 21.57 9.24
N ALA A 128 -4.89 21.78 8.19
CA ALA A 128 -4.80 23.07 7.51
C ALA A 128 -5.98 23.32 6.55
N ARG A 129 -6.41 22.27 5.82
CA ARG A 129 -7.37 22.42 4.74
C ARG A 129 -8.80 21.94 5.10
N LEU A 130 -8.92 20.98 6.02
CA LEU A 130 -10.17 20.31 6.39
C LEU A 130 -10.39 20.20 7.91
N PRO A 131 -10.13 21.27 8.70
CA PRO A 131 -10.20 21.22 10.16
C PRO A 131 -11.59 20.91 10.72
N HIS A 132 -12.63 21.09 9.93
CA HIS A 132 -14.05 20.87 10.27
C HIS A 132 -14.54 19.48 9.85
N ALA A 133 -13.83 18.76 8.99
CA ALA A 133 -14.26 17.47 8.49
C ALA A 133 -14.11 16.38 9.57
N GLU A 134 -15.11 15.51 9.68
CA GLU A 134 -15.05 14.32 10.51
C GLU A 134 -14.04 13.32 9.91
N LEU A 135 -13.11 12.83 10.72
CA LEU A 135 -12.12 11.84 10.29
C LEU A 135 -12.58 10.43 10.68
N ILE A 136 -12.80 9.56 9.69
CA ILE A 136 -13.25 8.17 9.89
C ILE A 136 -12.15 7.20 9.46
N THR A 137 -11.82 6.26 10.35
CA THR A 137 -10.84 5.22 10.04
C THR A 137 -11.51 3.91 9.63
N VAL A 138 -10.91 3.26 8.64
CA VAL A 138 -11.33 1.96 8.06
C VAL A 138 -10.13 1.03 7.88
N GLY A 139 -10.40 -0.22 7.51
CA GLY A 139 -9.39 -1.27 7.42
C GLY A 139 -8.34 -1.10 6.30
N SER A 140 -8.63 -0.30 5.26
CA SER A 140 -7.69 -0.02 4.18
C SER A 140 -8.01 1.29 3.46
N THR A 141 -7.01 1.86 2.77
CA THR A 141 -7.22 3.03 1.89
C THR A 141 -8.16 2.71 0.72
N SER A 142 -8.16 1.47 0.23
CA SER A 142 -9.08 1.01 -0.81
C SER A 142 -10.54 1.03 -0.34
N GLU A 143 -10.81 0.48 0.85
CA GLU A 143 -12.13 0.50 1.47
C GLU A 143 -12.65 1.94 1.65
N ALA A 144 -11.77 2.86 2.02
CA ALA A 144 -12.14 4.28 2.15
C ALA A 144 -12.63 4.86 0.82
N VAL A 145 -11.93 4.57 -0.28
CA VAL A 145 -12.31 5.05 -1.62
C VAL A 145 -13.61 4.36 -2.09
N GLU A 146 -13.82 3.08 -1.76
CA GLU A 146 -15.07 2.36 -2.02
C GLU A 146 -16.26 3.01 -1.31
N LEU A 147 -16.09 3.37 -0.04
CA LEU A 147 -17.15 4.06 0.73
C LEU A 147 -17.53 5.41 0.10
N VAL A 148 -16.56 6.18 -0.38
CA VAL A 148 -16.84 7.45 -1.08
C VAL A 148 -17.56 7.18 -2.41
N ARG A 149 -17.15 6.16 -3.16
CA ARG A 149 -17.83 5.76 -4.41
C ARG A 149 -19.30 5.40 -4.16
N ASP A 150 -19.57 4.64 -3.11
CA ASP A 150 -20.90 4.06 -2.84
C ASP A 150 -21.85 5.01 -2.11
N ASN A 151 -21.36 6.20 -1.71
CA ASN A 151 -22.15 7.22 -1.02
C ASN A 151 -22.09 8.58 -1.72
N PRO A 152 -22.66 8.71 -2.94
CA PRO A 152 -22.70 9.99 -3.65
C PRO A 152 -23.59 11.02 -2.93
N GLY A 153 -23.28 12.31 -3.14
CA GLY A 153 -24.06 13.43 -2.59
C GLY A 153 -23.86 13.71 -1.11
N ARG A 154 -22.91 13.03 -0.45
CA ARG A 154 -22.68 13.18 0.99
C ARG A 154 -21.53 14.12 1.36
N GLY A 155 -20.82 14.69 0.39
CA GLY A 155 -19.64 15.52 0.67
C GLY A 155 -18.52 14.74 1.34
N TRP A 156 -18.32 13.46 0.99
CA TRP A 156 -17.26 12.62 1.52
C TRP A 156 -16.05 12.63 0.61
N ALA A 157 -14.88 12.57 1.22
CA ALA A 157 -13.60 12.35 0.54
C ALA A 157 -12.82 11.21 1.20
N ALA A 158 -11.90 10.62 0.46
CA ALA A 158 -10.98 9.61 0.97
C ALA A 158 -9.53 10.05 0.79
N ILE A 159 -8.63 9.56 1.65
CA ILE A 159 -7.20 9.56 1.36
C ILE A 159 -6.85 8.17 0.82
N GLY A 160 -6.26 8.14 -0.38
CA GLY A 160 -5.95 6.90 -1.07
C GLY A 160 -4.97 7.08 -2.21
N THR A 161 -4.76 6.00 -2.97
CA THR A 161 -3.85 5.95 -4.11
C THR A 161 -4.52 6.46 -5.39
N GLN A 162 -3.71 6.90 -6.36
CA GLN A 162 -4.23 7.32 -7.65
C GLN A 162 -4.91 6.18 -8.41
N ILE A 163 -4.40 4.95 -8.28
CA ILE A 163 -5.01 3.77 -8.90
C ILE A 163 -6.40 3.49 -8.34
N ALA A 164 -6.62 3.74 -7.02
CA ALA A 164 -7.93 3.60 -6.41
C ALA A 164 -8.94 4.59 -7.01
N ALA A 165 -8.58 5.87 -7.08
CA ALA A 165 -9.42 6.90 -7.69
C ALA A 165 -9.82 6.50 -9.11
N ARG A 166 -8.83 6.17 -9.94
CA ARG A 166 -9.03 5.80 -11.35
C ARG A 166 -9.94 4.58 -11.52
N ASN A 167 -9.67 3.50 -10.77
CA ASN A 167 -10.42 2.25 -10.92
C ASN A 167 -11.85 2.34 -10.39
N MET A 168 -12.12 3.29 -9.50
CA MET A 168 -13.43 3.50 -8.88
C MET A 168 -14.22 4.66 -9.49
N GLY A 169 -13.67 5.32 -10.53
CA GLY A 169 -14.36 6.42 -11.23
C GLY A 169 -14.52 7.66 -10.37
N LEU A 170 -13.56 7.90 -9.47
CA LEU A 170 -13.48 9.10 -8.64
C LEU A 170 -12.34 10.00 -9.10
N ASP A 171 -12.38 11.26 -8.66
CA ASP A 171 -11.41 12.27 -9.00
C ASP A 171 -10.35 12.44 -7.91
N VAL A 172 -9.13 12.77 -8.30
CA VAL A 172 -8.12 13.31 -7.40
C VAL A 172 -8.42 14.78 -7.20
N LEU A 173 -8.95 15.15 -6.03
CA LEU A 173 -9.28 16.53 -5.66
C LEU A 173 -8.01 17.32 -5.34
N GLU A 174 -7.09 16.72 -4.58
CA GLU A 174 -5.79 17.29 -4.24
C GLU A 174 -4.71 16.22 -4.34
N PRO A 175 -3.68 16.41 -5.17
CA PRO A 175 -2.59 15.46 -5.30
C PRO A 175 -1.56 15.60 -4.17
N ARG A 176 -0.94 14.45 -3.79
CA ARG A 176 0.23 14.41 -2.88
C ARG A 176 -0.01 15.12 -1.55
N VAL A 177 -1.03 14.68 -0.81
CA VAL A 177 -1.44 15.30 0.47
C VAL A 177 -0.64 14.81 1.69
N MET A 178 0.42 14.00 1.49
CA MET A 178 1.29 13.53 2.56
C MET A 178 2.10 14.68 3.16
N ASP A 179 2.38 14.58 4.45
CA ASP A 179 3.16 15.55 5.21
C ASP A 179 4.67 15.53 4.87
N HIS A 180 5.15 14.43 4.26
CA HIS A 180 6.55 14.19 3.90
C HIS A 180 6.65 13.63 2.49
N ASP A 181 7.51 14.22 1.66
CA ASP A 181 7.72 13.81 0.26
C ASP A 181 8.55 12.53 0.12
N ASN A 182 9.33 12.17 1.15
CA ASN A 182 10.21 11.01 1.17
C ASN A 182 9.51 9.75 1.72
N ASN A 183 8.23 9.57 1.42
CA ASN A 183 7.47 8.39 1.81
C ASN A 183 7.65 7.27 0.79
N PHE A 184 8.45 6.27 1.17
CA PHE A 184 8.74 5.10 0.35
C PHE A 184 8.49 3.82 1.14
N THR A 185 7.98 2.81 0.47
CA THR A 185 7.83 1.47 1.05
C THR A 185 8.75 0.49 0.32
N ARG A 186 9.48 -0.29 1.09
CA ARG A 186 10.33 -1.39 0.62
C ARG A 186 9.53 -2.68 0.62
N PHE A 187 9.61 -3.41 -0.48
CA PHE A 187 8.88 -4.64 -0.71
C PHE A 187 9.82 -5.80 -0.96
N PHE A 188 9.43 -6.98 -0.50
CA PHE A 188 9.97 -8.25 -0.94
C PHE A 188 9.00 -8.97 -1.88
N LEU A 189 9.56 -9.64 -2.88
CA LEU A 189 8.92 -10.72 -3.62
C LEU A 189 9.44 -12.04 -3.02
N VAL A 190 8.54 -12.83 -2.45
CA VAL A 190 8.88 -14.12 -1.86
C VAL A 190 8.18 -15.26 -2.58
N GLY A 191 8.78 -16.44 -2.65
CA GLY A 191 8.17 -17.62 -3.29
C GLY A 191 9.21 -18.61 -3.83
N HIS A 192 8.78 -19.84 -4.11
CA HIS A 192 9.65 -20.90 -4.63
C HIS A 192 9.95 -20.75 -6.11
N ALA A 193 9.02 -20.18 -6.89
CA ALA A 193 9.22 -19.99 -8.33
C ALA A 193 10.41 -19.07 -8.62
N PRO A 194 11.25 -19.38 -9.60
CA PRO A 194 12.35 -18.51 -10.00
C PRO A 194 11.82 -17.18 -10.52
N PHE A 195 12.52 -16.08 -10.20
CA PHE A 195 12.23 -14.75 -10.68
C PHE A 195 13.50 -14.06 -11.13
N GLU A 196 13.58 -13.77 -12.42
CA GLU A 196 14.72 -13.12 -13.03
C GLU A 196 14.44 -11.62 -13.23
N ARG A 197 15.39 -10.79 -12.85
CA ARG A 197 15.42 -9.36 -13.11
C ARG A 197 16.69 -9.02 -13.89
N PRO A 198 16.61 -9.03 -15.25
CA PRO A 198 17.79 -8.71 -16.08
C PRO A 198 18.34 -7.29 -15.85
N ASP A 199 17.49 -6.38 -15.36
CA ASP A 199 17.81 -5.00 -15.00
C ASP A 199 18.40 -4.82 -13.59
N ALA A 200 18.50 -5.90 -12.80
CA ALA A 200 19.06 -5.83 -11.45
C ALA A 200 20.57 -5.57 -11.52
N LYS A 201 21.00 -4.45 -10.93
CA LYS A 201 22.42 -4.04 -10.88
C LYS A 201 23.16 -4.57 -9.67
N MET A 202 22.45 -4.98 -8.64
CA MET A 202 23.01 -5.44 -7.37
C MET A 202 22.23 -6.63 -6.83
N HIS A 203 22.94 -7.48 -6.10
CA HIS A 203 22.37 -8.57 -5.33
C HIS A 203 22.61 -8.32 -3.84
N LYS A 204 21.65 -8.74 -3.01
CA LYS A 204 21.74 -8.70 -1.55
C LYS A 204 21.54 -10.10 -0.99
N THR A 205 22.16 -10.38 0.14
CA THR A 205 21.90 -11.56 0.94
C THR A 205 21.28 -11.14 2.26
N SER A 206 20.14 -11.70 2.61
CA SER A 206 19.54 -11.54 3.94
C SER A 206 20.00 -12.70 4.81
N ILE A 207 20.48 -12.38 6.02
CA ILE A 207 20.94 -13.37 6.99
C ILE A 207 20.09 -13.20 8.24
N LEU A 208 19.50 -14.29 8.71
CA LEU A 208 18.88 -14.38 10.01
C LEU A 208 19.91 -14.91 11.01
N VAL A 209 20.13 -14.15 12.07
CA VAL A 209 21.09 -14.54 13.14
C VAL A 209 20.32 -14.61 14.44
N THR A 210 20.48 -15.72 15.16
CA THR A 210 19.99 -15.89 16.53
C THR A 210 21.20 -15.87 17.45
N LEU A 211 21.17 -15.01 18.46
CA LEU A 211 22.23 -14.93 19.47
C LEU A 211 21.79 -15.71 20.71
N PRO A 212 22.66 -16.52 21.32
CA PRO A 212 22.35 -17.22 22.57
C PRO A 212 22.22 -16.24 23.76
N GLU A 213 22.92 -15.13 23.72
CA GLU A 213 22.87 -14.04 24.70
C GLU A 213 23.00 -12.70 23.99
N ASP A 214 22.25 -11.68 24.46
CA ASP A 214 22.27 -10.32 23.92
C ASP A 214 23.17 -9.44 24.77
N TYR A 215 24.40 -9.17 24.30
CA TYR A 215 25.34 -8.24 24.91
C TYR A 215 26.06 -7.42 23.84
N PRO A 216 26.57 -6.21 24.17
CA PRO A 216 27.29 -5.38 23.22
C PRO A 216 28.49 -6.12 22.59
N GLY A 217 28.49 -6.26 21.25
CA GLY A 217 29.54 -6.98 20.51
C GLY A 217 29.28 -8.47 20.32
N ALA A 218 28.06 -8.96 20.55
CA ALA A 218 27.67 -10.35 20.31
C ALA A 218 27.55 -10.71 18.81
N LEU A 219 27.41 -9.71 17.93
CA LEU A 219 27.43 -9.81 16.47
C LEU A 219 28.80 -9.45 15.93
#